data_898922caf05c62fb3677977ca900694f
#
_entry.id   898922caf05c62fb3677977ca900694f
#
_cell.length_a   1.000
_cell.length_b   1.000
_cell.length_c   1.000
_cell.angle_alpha   90.00
_cell.angle_beta   90.00
_cell.angle_gamma   90.00
#
_symmetry.space_group_name_H-M   'P 1'
#
loop_
_entity.id
_entity.type
_entity.pdbx_description
1 polymer ?
#
loop_
_entity_poly.entity_id
_entity_poly.type
_entity_poly.pdbx_seq_one_letter_code
_entity_poly.pdbx_strand_id
1 'polypeptide(L)'
;MEVKLDLHIHSEHSPDGRMALDEIVACARARGLQGVAVCDHDRALTETWDAPDFLLIPGIELSTDRGHLLGLFVTEQIEARELDAAIDAVHACGGLAVMAHPFERSSDAQRLDAYLDRLDGIEVWNGR
;
A
#
# COMPACT_ATOMS: atom_id res chain seq x y z
N MET A 1 24.33 4.07 3.11
CA MET A 1 23.65 3.23 2.07
C MET A 1 22.29 3.81 1.79
N GLU A 2 21.98 4.02 0.54
CA GLU A 2 20.67 4.49 0.11
C GLU A 2 19.85 3.28 -0.36
N VAL A 3 18.63 3.15 0.15
CA VAL A 3 17.67 2.11 -0.27
C VAL A 3 16.48 2.80 -0.93
N LYS A 4 16.14 2.36 -2.13
CA LYS A 4 15.00 2.90 -2.89
C LYS A 4 13.90 1.86 -2.98
N LEU A 5 12.73 2.22 -2.48
CA LEU A 5 11.54 1.37 -2.48
C LEU A 5 10.37 2.11 -3.15
N ASP A 6 9.52 1.39 -3.85
CA ASP A 6 8.21 1.87 -4.24
C ASP A 6 7.17 1.22 -3.35
N LEU A 7 6.45 2.01 -2.58
CA LEU A 7 5.54 1.51 -1.54
C LEU A 7 4.08 1.40 -1.98
N HIS A 8 3.79 1.66 -3.28
CA HIS A 8 2.42 1.61 -3.77
C HIS A 8 2.36 1.15 -5.23
N ILE A 9 2.38 -0.16 -5.43
CA ILE A 9 2.28 -0.80 -6.75
C ILE A 9 1.08 -1.74 -6.78
N HIS A 10 0.42 -1.81 -7.94
CA HIS A 10 -0.67 -2.76 -8.19
C HIS A 10 -0.20 -3.89 -9.10
N SER A 11 -0.60 -5.12 -8.77
CA SER A 11 -0.35 -6.31 -9.59
C SER A 11 -1.52 -6.59 -10.54
N GLU A 12 -1.41 -7.66 -11.33
CA GLU A 12 -2.48 -8.14 -12.22
C GLU A 12 -3.78 -8.50 -11.50
N HIS A 13 -3.73 -8.69 -10.18
CA HIS A 13 -4.91 -8.99 -9.35
C HIS A 13 -5.76 -7.75 -9.06
N SER A 14 -5.23 -6.56 -9.32
CA SER A 14 -5.97 -5.30 -9.19
C SER A 14 -6.59 -4.91 -10.54
N PRO A 15 -7.79 -4.31 -10.57
CA PRO A 15 -8.44 -3.92 -11.82
C PRO A 15 -7.61 -2.98 -12.70
N ASP A 16 -6.73 -2.21 -12.08
CA ASP A 16 -5.87 -1.22 -12.73
C ASP A 16 -4.41 -1.67 -12.89
N GLY A 17 -4.07 -2.89 -12.41
CA GLY A 17 -2.76 -3.48 -12.57
C GLY A 17 -2.69 -4.45 -13.76
N ARG A 18 -1.49 -4.71 -14.27
CA ARG A 18 -1.30 -5.58 -15.45
C ARG A 18 -0.14 -6.56 -15.32
N MET A 19 0.76 -6.34 -14.38
CA MET A 19 1.97 -7.15 -14.25
C MET A 19 1.80 -8.24 -13.19
N ALA A 20 2.31 -9.43 -13.51
CA ALA A 20 2.50 -10.47 -12.51
C ALA A 20 3.65 -10.09 -11.55
N LEU A 21 3.75 -10.73 -10.40
CA LEU A 21 4.76 -10.40 -9.39
C LEU A 21 6.19 -10.49 -9.91
N ASP A 22 6.52 -11.52 -10.69
CA ASP A 22 7.85 -11.69 -11.28
C ASP A 22 8.18 -10.55 -12.25
N GLU A 23 7.21 -10.08 -13.03
CA GLU A 23 7.35 -8.93 -13.92
C GLU A 23 7.57 -7.63 -13.13
N ILE A 24 6.84 -7.45 -12.04
CA ILE A 24 7.01 -6.29 -11.14
C ILE A 24 8.42 -6.25 -10.56
N VAL A 25 8.91 -7.38 -10.05
CA VAL A 25 10.25 -7.49 -9.47
C VAL A 25 11.31 -7.20 -10.53
N ALA A 26 11.18 -7.78 -11.73
CA ALA A 26 12.12 -7.53 -12.82
C ALA A 26 12.13 -6.05 -13.24
N CYS A 27 10.97 -5.43 -13.37
CA CYS A 27 10.83 -4.02 -13.72
C CYS A 27 11.43 -3.10 -12.63
N ALA A 28 11.15 -3.40 -11.36
CA ALA A 28 11.68 -2.64 -10.23
C ALA A 28 13.21 -2.71 -10.17
N ARG A 29 13.79 -3.90 -10.34
CA ARG A 29 15.25 -4.08 -10.40
C ARG A 29 15.88 -3.30 -11.54
N ALA A 30 15.27 -3.33 -12.72
CA ALA A 30 15.75 -2.59 -13.89
C ALA A 30 15.75 -1.06 -13.63
N ARG A 31 14.90 -0.57 -12.74
CA ARG A 31 14.83 0.83 -12.31
C ARG A 31 15.70 1.16 -11.10
N GLY A 32 16.47 0.20 -10.61
CA GLY A 32 17.37 0.41 -9.47
C GLY A 32 16.69 0.40 -8.11
N LEU A 33 15.47 -0.16 -8.01
CA LEU A 33 14.78 -0.33 -6.74
C LEU A 33 15.24 -1.60 -6.03
N GLN A 34 15.30 -1.57 -4.71
CA GLN A 34 15.63 -2.70 -3.85
C GLN A 34 14.41 -3.39 -3.29
N GLY A 35 13.23 -2.84 -3.50
CA GLY A 35 11.99 -3.45 -3.05
C GLY A 35 10.76 -2.70 -3.50
N VAL A 36 9.63 -3.34 -3.34
CA VAL A 36 8.30 -2.78 -3.62
C VAL A 36 7.29 -3.25 -2.60
N ALA A 37 6.24 -2.45 -2.37
CA ALA A 37 5.03 -2.90 -1.70
C ALA A 37 3.92 -3.08 -2.73
N VAL A 38 3.37 -4.28 -2.81
CA VAL A 38 2.23 -4.58 -3.68
C VAL A 38 0.95 -4.40 -2.90
N CYS A 39 0.16 -3.40 -3.29
CA CYS A 39 -1.05 -2.96 -2.59
C CYS A 39 -2.23 -2.98 -3.54
N ASP A 40 -2.72 -4.18 -3.87
CA ASP A 40 -3.86 -4.32 -4.77
C ASP A 40 -5.15 -3.78 -4.14
N HIS A 41 -6.06 -3.28 -4.97
CA HIS A 41 -7.35 -2.77 -4.49
C HIS A 41 -8.16 -3.85 -3.80
N ASP A 42 -8.41 -3.65 -2.50
CA ASP A 42 -9.27 -4.48 -1.64
C ASP A 42 -8.90 -5.96 -1.61
N ARG A 43 -7.66 -6.28 -1.95
CA ARG A 43 -7.13 -7.65 -1.96
C ARG A 43 -5.75 -7.70 -1.33
N ALA A 44 -5.61 -8.43 -0.24
CA ALA A 44 -4.31 -8.65 0.39
C ALA A 44 -3.41 -9.54 -0.48
N LEU A 45 -2.13 -9.20 -0.52
CA LEU A 45 -1.12 -10.05 -1.14
C LEU A 45 -0.81 -11.23 -0.21
N THR A 46 -1.15 -12.42 -0.65
CA THR A 46 -0.92 -13.66 0.11
C THR A 46 0.24 -14.49 -0.43
N GLU A 47 0.70 -14.20 -1.64
CA GLU A 47 1.85 -14.87 -2.24
C GLU A 47 3.13 -14.47 -1.51
N THR A 48 4.01 -15.43 -1.34
CA THR A 48 5.36 -15.20 -0.82
C THR A 48 6.35 -15.09 -1.96
N TRP A 49 7.34 -14.22 -1.79
CA TRP A 49 8.43 -14.07 -2.74
C TRP A 49 9.75 -14.16 -1.97
N ASP A 50 10.55 -15.15 -2.33
CA ASP A 50 11.86 -15.34 -1.73
C ASP A 50 12.95 -14.88 -2.71
N ALA A 51 13.42 -13.67 -2.52
CA ALA A 51 14.56 -13.12 -3.25
C ALA A 51 15.51 -12.48 -2.24
N PRO A 52 16.72 -13.02 -2.05
CA PRO A 52 17.62 -12.59 -0.97
C PRO A 52 18.09 -11.13 -1.08
N ASP A 53 18.03 -10.55 -2.26
CA ASP A 53 18.50 -9.19 -2.56
C ASP A 53 17.37 -8.23 -2.93
N PHE A 54 16.10 -8.63 -2.75
CA PHE A 54 14.95 -7.81 -3.10
C PHE A 54 13.83 -7.95 -2.06
N LEU A 55 13.34 -6.82 -1.56
CA LEU A 55 12.27 -6.79 -0.57
C LEU A 55 10.91 -6.71 -1.26
N LEU A 56 10.09 -7.74 -1.11
CA LEU A 56 8.67 -7.69 -1.43
C LEU A 56 7.86 -7.46 -0.15
N ILE A 57 7.22 -6.31 -0.04
CA ILE A 57 6.35 -5.97 1.08
C ILE A 57 4.92 -6.35 0.70
N PRO A 58 4.28 -7.28 1.42
CA PRO A 58 2.87 -7.56 1.21
C PRO A 58 2.01 -6.40 1.70
N GLY A 59 0.96 -6.07 0.96
CA GLY A 59 0.08 -4.98 1.31
C GLY A 59 -1.31 -5.10 0.72
N ILE A 60 -2.11 -4.09 0.97
CA ILE A 60 -3.46 -3.93 0.46
C ILE A 60 -3.78 -2.44 0.35
N GLU A 61 -4.50 -2.03 -0.68
CA GLU A 61 -5.10 -0.69 -0.76
C GLU A 61 -6.59 -0.80 -0.50
N LEU A 62 -7.00 -0.39 0.70
CA LEU A 62 -8.40 -0.45 1.13
C LEU A 62 -9.18 0.75 0.62
N SER A 63 -10.28 0.49 -0.05
CA SER A 63 -11.28 1.52 -0.39
C SER A 63 -12.13 1.81 0.83
N THR A 64 -12.00 3.00 1.41
CA THR A 64 -12.75 3.39 2.60
C THR A 64 -13.73 4.54 2.29
N ASP A 65 -14.59 4.83 3.24
CA ASP A 65 -15.54 5.94 3.18
C ASP A 65 -14.86 7.32 3.14
N ARG A 66 -13.54 7.37 3.41
CA ARG A 66 -12.77 8.63 3.49
C ARG A 66 -11.48 8.61 2.65
N GLY A 67 -11.44 7.80 1.61
CA GLY A 67 -10.30 7.67 0.73
C GLY A 67 -9.65 6.29 0.79
N HIS A 68 -8.47 6.16 0.22
CA HIS A 68 -7.75 4.89 0.16
C HIS A 68 -6.72 4.79 1.27
N LEU A 69 -6.70 3.65 1.96
CA LEU A 69 -5.74 3.36 3.02
C LEU A 69 -4.83 2.21 2.59
N LEU A 70 -3.52 2.44 2.59
CA LEU A 70 -2.54 1.37 2.42
C LEU A 70 -2.33 0.65 3.75
N GLY A 71 -2.44 -0.66 3.74
CA GLY A 71 -1.96 -1.52 4.81
C GLY A 71 -0.66 -2.17 4.34
N LEU A 72 0.48 -1.73 4.88
CA LEU A 72 1.78 -2.32 4.58
C LEU A 72 2.08 -3.45 5.57
N PHE A 73 2.74 -4.49 5.10
CA PHE A 73 3.01 -5.72 5.89
C PHE A 73 1.73 -6.46 6.32
N VAL A 74 0.69 -6.34 5.52
CA VAL A 74 -0.58 -7.03 5.73
C VAL A 74 -0.65 -8.24 4.80
N THR A 75 -0.85 -9.42 5.37
CA THR A 75 -0.97 -10.69 4.65
C THR A 75 -2.36 -11.31 4.78
N GLU A 76 -3.23 -10.71 5.59
CA GLU A 76 -4.60 -11.16 5.83
C GLU A 76 -5.59 -10.25 5.11
N GLN A 77 -6.65 -10.84 4.57
CA GLN A 77 -7.71 -10.08 3.94
C GLN A 77 -8.44 -9.20 4.97
N ILE A 78 -8.62 -7.93 4.65
CA ILE A 78 -9.35 -6.95 5.46
C ILE A 78 -10.58 -6.51 4.69
N GLU A 79 -11.74 -6.59 5.33
CA GLU A 79 -13.04 -6.22 4.74
C GLU A 79 -13.61 -4.89 5.27
N ALA A 80 -12.92 -4.24 6.21
CA ALA A 80 -13.34 -2.96 6.76
C ALA A 80 -13.40 -1.87 5.69
N ARG A 81 -14.47 -1.07 5.71
CA ARG A 81 -14.71 0.01 4.73
C ARG A 81 -14.88 1.39 5.39
N GLU A 82 -14.97 1.44 6.70
CA GLU A 82 -14.86 2.69 7.45
C GLU A 82 -13.38 2.93 7.79
N LEU A 83 -12.90 4.14 7.62
CA LEU A 83 -11.46 4.44 7.80
C LEU A 83 -10.98 4.09 9.21
N ASP A 84 -11.74 4.41 10.26
CA ASP A 84 -11.38 4.05 11.63
C ASP A 84 -11.19 2.54 11.81
N ALA A 85 -12.17 1.76 11.37
CA ALA A 85 -12.12 0.31 11.44
C ALA A 85 -10.99 -0.28 10.57
N ALA A 86 -10.72 0.32 9.41
CA ALA A 86 -9.65 -0.10 8.52
C ALA A 86 -8.27 0.12 9.16
N ILE A 87 -8.03 1.28 9.80
CA ILE A 87 -6.79 1.54 10.53
C ILE A 87 -6.60 0.52 11.66
N ASP A 88 -7.66 0.28 12.46
CA ASP A 88 -7.60 -0.69 13.54
C ASP A 88 -7.29 -2.11 13.02
N ALA A 89 -7.89 -2.51 11.91
CA ALA A 89 -7.65 -3.81 11.29
C ALA A 89 -6.22 -3.96 10.78
N VAL A 90 -5.67 -2.94 10.15
CA VAL A 90 -4.25 -2.92 9.71
C VAL A 90 -3.32 -3.07 10.91
N HIS A 91 -3.55 -2.31 11.97
CA HIS A 91 -2.74 -2.39 13.20
C HIS A 91 -2.88 -3.74 13.90
N ALA A 92 -4.07 -4.33 13.91
CA ALA A 92 -4.29 -5.67 14.47
C ALA A 92 -3.51 -6.76 13.73
N CYS A 93 -3.24 -6.57 12.43
CA CYS A 93 -2.38 -7.45 11.63
C CYS A 93 -0.87 -7.19 11.87
N GLY A 94 -0.51 -6.23 12.69
CA GLY A 94 0.88 -5.79 12.86
C GLY A 94 1.42 -4.94 11.72
N GLY A 95 0.53 -4.42 10.85
CA GLY A 95 0.88 -3.62 9.70
C GLY A 95 0.99 -2.12 9.98
N LEU A 96 1.39 -1.38 8.96
CA LEU A 96 1.45 0.08 8.97
C LEU A 96 0.30 0.65 8.14
N ALA A 97 -0.42 1.60 8.72
CA ALA A 97 -1.53 2.30 8.08
C ALA A 97 -1.03 3.61 7.45
N VAL A 98 -1.08 3.69 6.12
CA VAL A 98 -0.58 4.85 5.36
C VAL A 98 -1.71 5.38 4.48
N MET A 99 -2.02 6.67 4.60
CA MET A 99 -3.04 7.29 3.75
C MET A 99 -2.51 7.47 2.33
N ALA A 100 -3.18 6.85 1.36
CA ALA A 100 -2.81 6.92 -0.05
C ALA A 100 -3.27 8.25 -0.65
N HIS A 101 -2.45 8.83 -1.53
CA HIS A 101 -2.74 10.03 -2.34
C HIS A 101 -3.78 11.00 -1.74
N PRO A 102 -3.60 11.46 -0.48
CA PRO A 102 -4.62 12.26 0.20
C PRO A 102 -4.82 13.67 -0.39
N PHE A 103 -3.89 14.09 -1.23
CA PHE A 103 -3.92 15.42 -1.88
C PHE A 103 -4.48 15.38 -3.31
N GLU A 104 -4.91 14.20 -3.78
CA GLU A 104 -5.51 14.04 -5.10
C GLU A 104 -6.82 14.84 -5.24
N ARG A 105 -7.57 14.94 -4.14
CA ARG A 105 -8.76 15.77 -4.04
C ARG A 105 -8.64 16.72 -2.86
N SER A 106 -8.90 18.02 -3.08
CA SER A 106 -8.79 19.04 -2.04
C SER A 106 -9.68 18.77 -0.82
N SER A 107 -10.79 18.04 -0.99
CA SER A 107 -11.69 17.66 0.11
C SER A 107 -11.10 16.60 1.03
N ASP A 108 -10.16 15.79 0.56
CA ASP A 108 -9.60 14.68 1.33
C ASP A 108 -8.54 15.16 2.31
N ALA A 109 -7.73 16.14 1.91
CA ALA A 109 -6.70 16.73 2.78
C ALA A 109 -7.29 17.38 4.05
N GLN A 110 -8.49 17.97 3.95
CA GLN A 110 -9.16 18.61 5.09
C GLN A 110 -9.64 17.63 6.16
N ARG A 111 -9.72 16.33 5.81
CA ARG A 111 -10.21 15.28 6.71
C ARG A 111 -9.08 14.54 7.42
N LEU A 112 -7.84 14.74 6.99
CA LEU A 112 -6.68 14.05 7.56
C LEU A 112 -6.40 14.42 9.00
N ASP A 113 -6.67 15.65 9.41
CA ASP A 113 -6.34 16.15 10.74
C ASP A 113 -6.91 15.28 11.87
N ALA A 114 -8.11 14.70 11.65
CA ALA A 114 -8.75 13.83 12.62
C ALA A 114 -8.06 12.46 12.78
N TYR A 115 -7.19 12.08 11.82
CA TYR A 115 -6.58 10.74 11.75
C TYR A 115 -5.07 10.75 11.87
N LEU A 116 -4.42 11.92 11.88
CA LEU A 116 -2.96 12.03 11.88
C LEU A 116 -2.31 11.27 13.03
N ASP A 117 -2.93 11.28 14.21
CA ASP A 117 -2.41 10.58 15.39
C ASP A 117 -2.50 9.06 15.27
N ARG A 118 -3.32 8.54 14.38
CA ARG A 118 -3.58 7.11 14.21
C ARG A 118 -2.87 6.51 13.01
N LEU A 119 -2.52 7.35 12.02
CA LEU A 119 -1.80 6.94 10.82
C LEU A 119 -0.31 6.81 11.10
N ASP A 120 0.34 5.82 10.50
CA ASP A 120 1.80 5.66 10.54
C ASP A 120 2.49 6.52 9.49
N GLY A 121 1.76 6.92 8.45
CA GLY A 121 2.29 7.79 7.41
C GLY A 121 1.22 8.28 6.46
N ILE A 122 1.63 9.19 5.59
CA ILE A 122 0.84 9.67 4.46
C ILE A 122 1.70 9.65 3.20
N GLU A 123 1.10 9.32 2.07
CA GLU A 123 1.75 9.37 0.77
C GLU A 123 1.74 10.81 0.26
N VAL A 124 2.92 11.43 0.16
CA VAL A 124 3.05 12.84 -0.25
C VAL A 124 3.26 13.01 -1.75
N TRP A 125 3.63 11.94 -2.43
CA TRP A 125 3.83 11.89 -3.88
C TRP A 125 3.23 10.62 -4.45
N ASN A 126 2.44 10.77 -5.51
CA ASN A 126 1.91 9.67 -6.30
C ASN A 126 2.13 9.98 -7.78
N GLY A 127 2.55 9.01 -8.57
CA GLY A 127 2.94 9.18 -9.98
C GLY A 127 1.79 9.32 -10.97
N ARG A 128 0.56 9.54 -10.51
CA ARG A 128 -0.61 9.76 -11.36
C ARG A 128 -0.72 11.20 -11.83
#